data_ab85627f417fb4b6377482b6378c71c6
#
_entry.id   ab85627f417fb4b6377482b6378c71c6
#
_cell.length_a   1.000
_cell.length_b   1.000
_cell.length_c   1.000
_cell.angle_alpha   90.00
_cell.angle_beta   90.00
_cell.angle_gamma   90.00
#
_symmetry.space_group_name_H-M   'P 1'
#
loop_
_entity.id
_entity.type
_entity.pdbx_description
1 polymer ?
#
loop_
_entity_poly.entity_id
_entity_poly.type
_entity_poly.pdbx_seq_one_letter_code
_entity_poly.pdbx_strand_id
1 'polypeptide(L)'
;VLYGYFINAFWFLFIGGWADYLDGMVARWLKVNSTLGKELDSIADMVSFGVVPGAILYMLLSAGLRYSEQLAQGGAVQLLQPTLSPDLSYAALPAFLLSVFAGLRLARFNLDTRQTEDFIGLATPSTTLFVVGLMLIFHFNSYGLRPVVVSPYFLFPVIVIFSYLMVSELRMFSFKFKGFRWEGNEIRFIFAAIAILLLLFLREAAFATIVLVYIIMAIGQGIFQKIKI
;
A
#
# COMPACT_ATOMS: atom_id res chain seq x y z
N VAL A 1 -11.70 0.65 -10.56
CA VAL A 1 -11.30 1.91 -9.89
C VAL A 1 -11.76 3.10 -10.71
N LEU A 2 -11.34 3.22 -11.95
CA LEU A 2 -11.57 4.39 -12.79
C LEU A 2 -13.06 4.74 -13.04
N TYR A 3 -13.97 3.76 -13.00
CA TYR A 3 -15.42 3.96 -13.17
C TYR A 3 -16.20 4.01 -11.85
N GLY A 4 -15.53 4.23 -10.71
CA GLY A 4 -16.19 4.31 -9.40
C GLY A 4 -16.57 2.97 -8.76
N TYR A 5 -16.22 1.85 -9.37
CA TYR A 5 -16.48 0.51 -8.82
C TYR A 5 -15.42 0.11 -7.77
N PHE A 6 -15.33 0.87 -6.68
CA PHE A 6 -14.30 0.70 -5.65
C PHE A 6 -14.35 -0.64 -4.93
N ILE A 7 -15.56 -1.11 -4.60
CA ILE A 7 -15.74 -2.39 -3.92
C ILE A 7 -15.31 -3.55 -4.83
N ASN A 8 -15.66 -3.48 -6.12
CA ASN A 8 -15.20 -4.49 -7.07
C ASN A 8 -13.67 -4.46 -7.21
N ALA A 9 -13.07 -3.26 -7.29
CA ALA A 9 -11.62 -3.11 -7.33
C ALA A 9 -10.95 -3.69 -6.09
N PHE A 10 -11.51 -3.46 -4.89
CA PHE A 10 -11.05 -4.06 -3.65
C PHE A 10 -11.06 -5.60 -3.73
N TRP A 11 -12.19 -6.19 -4.14
CA TRP A 11 -12.31 -7.64 -4.25
C TRP A 11 -11.36 -8.23 -5.30
N PHE A 12 -11.18 -7.58 -6.46
CA PHE A 12 -10.23 -8.03 -7.47
C PHE A 12 -8.78 -7.99 -6.97
N LEU A 13 -8.39 -6.95 -6.24
CA LEU A 13 -7.07 -6.88 -5.62
C LEU A 13 -6.88 -7.94 -4.54
N PHE A 14 -7.90 -8.17 -3.73
CA PHE A 14 -7.87 -9.20 -2.69
C PHE A 14 -7.74 -10.61 -3.29
N ILE A 15 -8.55 -10.93 -4.31
CA ILE A 15 -8.48 -12.20 -5.02
C ILE A 15 -7.13 -12.34 -5.74
N GLY A 16 -6.63 -11.27 -6.39
CA GLY A 16 -5.33 -11.26 -7.04
C GLY A 16 -4.19 -11.55 -6.08
N GLY A 17 -4.16 -10.91 -4.91
CA GLY A 17 -3.17 -11.18 -3.86
C GLY A 17 -3.26 -12.60 -3.30
N TRP A 18 -4.47 -13.16 -3.19
CA TRP A 18 -4.64 -14.58 -2.82
C TRP A 18 -4.13 -15.53 -3.92
N ALA A 19 -4.41 -15.23 -5.19
CA ALA A 19 -3.94 -16.03 -6.33
C ALA A 19 -2.41 -16.06 -6.39
N ASP A 20 -1.76 -14.92 -6.23
CA ASP A 20 -0.32 -14.75 -6.13
C ASP A 20 0.30 -15.57 -4.97
N TYR A 21 -0.31 -15.51 -3.80
CA TYR A 21 0.13 -16.34 -2.67
C TYR A 21 -0.01 -17.83 -2.96
N LEU A 22 -1.11 -18.24 -3.60
CA LEU A 22 -1.40 -19.64 -3.90
C LEU A 22 -0.48 -20.20 -4.98
N ASP A 23 -0.15 -19.46 -6.03
CA ASP A 23 0.71 -19.94 -7.10
C ASP A 23 2.15 -20.16 -6.61
N GLY A 24 2.68 -19.24 -5.78
CA GLY A 24 3.96 -19.43 -5.11
C GLY A 24 3.97 -20.62 -4.13
N MET A 25 2.83 -20.91 -3.48
CA MET A 25 2.68 -22.08 -2.61
C MET A 25 2.66 -23.38 -3.44
N VAL A 26 1.89 -23.42 -4.52
CA VAL A 26 1.76 -24.57 -5.42
C VAL A 26 3.07 -24.87 -6.12
N ALA A 27 3.78 -23.84 -6.62
CA ALA A 27 5.10 -24.00 -7.26
C ALA A 27 6.11 -24.66 -6.31
N ARG A 28 6.14 -24.23 -5.04
CA ARG A 28 6.98 -24.84 -3.99
C ARG A 28 6.58 -26.28 -3.69
N TRP A 29 5.29 -26.57 -3.61
CA TRP A 29 4.76 -27.89 -3.35
C TRP A 29 5.09 -28.88 -4.49
N LEU A 30 4.95 -28.43 -5.73
CA LEU A 30 5.29 -29.20 -6.93
C LEU A 30 6.80 -29.25 -7.21
N LYS A 31 7.62 -28.49 -6.46
CA LYS A 31 9.08 -28.35 -6.66
C LYS A 31 9.44 -27.91 -8.08
N VAL A 32 8.58 -27.11 -8.72
CA VAL A 32 8.81 -26.55 -10.05
C VAL A 32 9.49 -25.20 -9.90
N ASN A 33 10.74 -25.08 -10.34
CA ASN A 33 11.46 -23.82 -10.42
C ASN A 33 11.70 -23.49 -11.89
N SER A 34 10.94 -22.54 -12.42
CA SER A 34 11.11 -22.04 -13.78
C SER A 34 11.56 -20.58 -13.72
N THR A 35 12.61 -20.23 -14.47
CA THR A 35 13.07 -18.84 -14.60
C THR A 35 11.97 -17.95 -15.17
N LEU A 36 11.26 -18.43 -16.18
CA LEU A 36 10.12 -17.73 -16.77
C LEU A 36 9.00 -17.49 -15.76
N GLY A 37 8.69 -18.48 -14.91
CA GLY A 37 7.68 -18.33 -13.85
C GLY A 37 8.03 -17.21 -12.87
N LYS A 38 9.30 -17.12 -12.45
CA LYS A 38 9.78 -16.07 -11.56
C LYS A 38 9.68 -14.66 -12.19
N GLU A 39 9.96 -14.54 -13.48
CA GLU A 39 9.83 -13.25 -14.18
C GLU A 39 8.36 -12.85 -14.36
N LEU A 40 7.48 -13.82 -14.66
CA LEU A 40 6.03 -13.57 -14.77
C LEU A 40 5.42 -13.15 -13.43
N ASP A 41 5.82 -13.78 -12.34
CA ASP A 41 5.47 -13.41 -10.96
C ASP A 41 5.85 -11.95 -10.66
N SER A 42 7.10 -11.57 -10.97
CA SER A 42 7.57 -10.18 -10.79
C SER A 42 6.78 -9.17 -11.63
N ILE A 43 6.35 -9.54 -12.85
CA ILE A 43 5.51 -8.67 -13.70
C ILE A 43 4.09 -8.56 -13.12
N ALA A 44 3.51 -9.67 -12.65
CA ALA A 44 2.21 -9.70 -12.01
C ALA A 44 2.18 -8.84 -10.74
N ASP A 45 3.22 -8.97 -9.90
CA ASP A 45 3.46 -8.14 -8.73
C ASP A 45 3.54 -6.65 -9.08
N MET A 46 4.28 -6.31 -10.13
CA MET A 46 4.41 -4.92 -10.60
C MET A 46 3.05 -4.34 -11.01
N VAL A 47 2.20 -5.10 -11.67
CA VAL A 47 0.86 -4.66 -12.06
C VAL A 47 -0.03 -4.52 -10.81
N SER A 48 -0.12 -5.57 -10.00
CA SER A 48 -1.05 -5.64 -8.87
C SER A 48 -0.67 -4.70 -7.73
N PHE A 49 0.62 -4.62 -7.40
CA PHE A 49 1.13 -3.87 -6.24
C PHE A 49 1.92 -2.61 -6.60
N GLY A 50 2.10 -2.32 -7.89
CA GLY A 50 2.73 -1.10 -8.38
C GLY A 50 1.78 -0.21 -9.17
N VAL A 51 1.24 -0.70 -10.29
CA VAL A 51 0.41 0.10 -11.19
C VAL A 51 -0.95 0.41 -10.58
N VAL A 52 -1.61 -0.58 -9.98
CA VAL A 52 -2.96 -0.38 -9.42
C VAL A 52 -2.99 0.64 -8.28
N PRO A 53 -2.11 0.61 -7.26
CA PRO A 53 -2.11 1.67 -6.24
C PRO A 53 -1.77 3.05 -6.82
N GLY A 54 -0.89 3.14 -7.83
CA GLY A 54 -0.65 4.39 -8.55
C GLY A 54 -1.91 4.93 -9.22
N ALA A 55 -2.70 4.06 -9.86
CA ALA A 55 -3.98 4.44 -10.48
C ALA A 55 -5.03 4.87 -9.44
N ILE A 56 -5.07 4.24 -8.27
CA ILE A 56 -5.94 4.66 -7.17
C ILE A 56 -5.55 6.07 -6.69
N LEU A 57 -4.26 6.31 -6.45
CA LEU A 57 -3.77 7.63 -6.03
C LEU A 57 -4.02 8.70 -7.11
N TYR A 58 -3.82 8.37 -8.38
CA TYR A 58 -4.15 9.26 -9.50
C TYR A 58 -5.62 9.68 -9.46
N MET A 59 -6.51 8.74 -9.24
CA MET A 59 -7.95 9.00 -9.14
C MET A 59 -8.28 9.89 -7.93
N LEU A 60 -7.76 9.58 -6.74
CA LEU A 60 -7.98 10.36 -5.54
C LEU A 60 -7.44 11.79 -5.70
N LEU A 61 -6.24 11.93 -6.25
CA LEU A 61 -5.60 13.23 -6.49
C LEU A 61 -6.36 14.05 -7.54
N SER A 62 -6.80 13.42 -8.63
CA SER A 62 -7.62 14.08 -9.65
C SER A 62 -8.96 14.55 -9.10
N ALA A 63 -9.58 13.78 -8.20
CA ALA A 63 -10.80 14.19 -7.52
C ALA A 63 -10.57 15.40 -6.60
N GLY A 64 -9.47 15.40 -5.84
CA GLY A 64 -9.10 16.49 -4.94
C GLY A 64 -8.73 17.78 -5.66
N LEU A 65 -8.00 17.70 -6.77
CA LEU A 65 -7.66 18.87 -7.59
C LEU A 65 -8.93 19.54 -8.15
N ARG A 66 -9.85 18.77 -8.71
CA ARG A 66 -11.15 19.29 -9.19
C ARG A 66 -11.98 19.89 -8.06
N TYR A 67 -11.99 19.26 -6.89
CA TYR A 67 -12.67 19.78 -5.73
C TYR A 67 -12.14 21.15 -5.32
N SER A 68 -10.82 21.31 -5.28
CA SER A 68 -10.19 22.60 -4.95
C SER A 68 -10.49 23.70 -5.99
N GLU A 69 -10.54 23.34 -7.27
CA GLU A 69 -10.90 24.27 -8.36
C GLU A 69 -12.36 24.73 -8.26
N GLN A 70 -13.29 23.81 -7.99
CA GLN A 70 -14.71 24.13 -7.81
C GLN A 70 -14.95 25.04 -6.60
N LEU A 71 -14.27 24.79 -5.48
CA LEU A 71 -14.33 25.65 -4.30
C LEU A 71 -13.83 27.06 -4.61
N ALA A 72 -12.74 27.18 -5.35
CA ALA A 72 -12.19 28.48 -5.74
C ALA A 72 -13.13 29.29 -6.64
N GLN A 73 -13.98 28.61 -7.41
CA GLN A 73 -14.97 29.22 -8.31
C GLN A 73 -16.31 29.54 -7.62
N GLY A 74 -16.46 29.26 -6.30
CA GLY A 74 -17.69 29.53 -5.55
C GLY A 74 -18.84 28.59 -5.89
N GLY A 75 -18.59 27.48 -6.55
CA GLY A 75 -19.60 26.48 -6.92
C GLY A 75 -20.05 25.60 -5.76
N ALA A 76 -21.31 25.12 -5.81
CA ALA A 76 -21.78 24.08 -4.90
C ALA A 76 -21.05 22.76 -5.20
N VAL A 77 -20.21 22.34 -4.27
CA VAL A 77 -19.32 21.22 -4.47
C VAL A 77 -19.96 19.93 -4.00
N GLN A 78 -20.12 18.98 -4.90
CA GLN A 78 -20.45 17.59 -4.56
C GLN A 78 -19.21 16.71 -4.72
N LEU A 79 -18.56 16.35 -3.60
CA LEU A 79 -17.53 15.28 -3.56
C LEU A 79 -18.09 13.87 -3.87
N LEU A 80 -19.26 13.80 -4.49
CA LEU A 80 -20.12 12.61 -4.41
C LEU A 80 -19.75 11.49 -5.37
N GLN A 81 -19.03 11.74 -6.44
CA GLN A 81 -18.55 10.65 -7.31
C GLN A 81 -17.25 11.07 -8.01
N PRO A 82 -16.22 10.23 -8.01
CA PRO A 82 -15.13 10.37 -8.96
C PRO A 82 -15.67 9.98 -10.34
N THR A 83 -16.42 10.87 -10.95
CA THR A 83 -16.67 10.75 -12.39
C THR A 83 -15.35 11.09 -13.05
N LEU A 84 -14.77 10.10 -13.71
CA LEU A 84 -13.73 10.37 -14.68
C LEU A 84 -14.31 11.31 -15.71
N SER A 85 -13.94 12.58 -15.64
CA SER A 85 -13.95 13.36 -16.84
C SER A 85 -13.03 12.66 -17.84
N PRO A 86 -13.37 12.60 -19.13
CA PRO A 86 -12.47 12.02 -20.13
C PRO A 86 -11.13 12.76 -20.22
N ASP A 87 -11.01 13.90 -19.54
CA ASP A 87 -9.83 14.75 -19.56
C ASP A 87 -8.77 14.23 -18.59
N LEU A 88 -7.58 13.93 -19.14
CA LEU A 88 -6.42 13.52 -18.36
C LEU A 88 -5.96 14.69 -17.46
N SER A 89 -5.92 14.46 -16.15
CA SER A 89 -5.36 15.44 -15.21
C SER A 89 -3.83 15.32 -15.18
N TYR A 90 -3.13 16.18 -15.91
CA TYR A 90 -1.67 16.20 -15.90
C TYR A 90 -1.09 16.47 -14.51
N ALA A 91 -1.77 17.28 -13.69
CA ALA A 91 -1.37 17.59 -12.34
C ALA A 91 -1.46 16.39 -11.39
N ALA A 92 -2.21 15.35 -11.75
CA ALA A 92 -2.31 14.11 -10.96
C ALA A 92 -1.31 13.03 -11.39
N LEU A 93 -0.59 13.20 -12.52
CA LEU A 93 0.40 12.22 -12.99
C LEU A 93 1.50 11.87 -11.98
N PRO A 94 1.93 12.78 -11.08
CA PRO A 94 2.89 12.40 -10.02
C PRO A 94 2.47 11.24 -9.14
N ALA A 95 1.17 10.86 -9.11
CA ALA A 95 0.70 9.66 -8.43
C ALA A 95 1.42 8.38 -8.92
N PHE A 96 1.78 8.30 -10.20
CA PHE A 96 2.50 7.17 -10.76
C PHE A 96 3.99 7.09 -10.36
N LEU A 97 4.51 8.11 -9.66
CA LEU A 97 5.83 8.00 -9.01
C LEU A 97 5.88 6.78 -8.09
N LEU A 98 4.80 6.51 -7.36
CA LEU A 98 4.67 5.32 -6.53
C LEU A 98 4.89 4.04 -7.35
N SER A 99 4.30 3.95 -8.55
CA SER A 99 4.45 2.79 -9.45
C SER A 99 5.89 2.62 -9.92
N VAL A 100 6.58 3.71 -10.26
CA VAL A 100 8.00 3.68 -10.65
C VAL A 100 8.87 3.14 -9.51
N PHE A 101 8.66 3.64 -8.29
CA PHE A 101 9.41 3.20 -7.12
C PHE A 101 9.06 1.76 -6.69
N ALA A 102 7.82 1.32 -6.91
CA ALA A 102 7.44 -0.08 -6.74
C ALA A 102 8.23 -1.00 -7.67
N GLY A 103 8.36 -0.63 -8.96
CA GLY A 103 9.20 -1.37 -9.92
C GLY A 103 10.68 -1.40 -9.53
N LEU A 104 11.23 -0.25 -9.11
CA LEU A 104 12.61 -0.18 -8.62
C LEU A 104 12.82 -1.07 -7.38
N ARG A 105 11.86 -1.10 -6.47
CA ARG A 105 11.90 -1.97 -5.28
C ARG A 105 11.89 -3.45 -5.66
N LEU A 106 10.99 -3.87 -6.57
CA LEU A 106 10.92 -5.26 -7.02
C LEU A 106 12.23 -5.68 -7.71
N ALA A 107 12.79 -4.82 -8.56
CA ALA A 107 14.08 -5.08 -9.20
C ALA A 107 15.22 -5.22 -8.17
N ARG A 108 15.29 -4.33 -7.17
CA ARG A 108 16.27 -4.44 -6.07
C ARG A 108 16.07 -5.70 -5.26
N PHE A 109 14.82 -6.05 -4.93
CA PHE A 109 14.49 -7.25 -4.17
C PHE A 109 14.98 -8.54 -4.86
N ASN A 110 14.84 -8.62 -6.17
CA ASN A 110 15.29 -9.79 -6.95
C ASN A 110 16.83 -9.95 -6.99
N LEU A 111 17.56 -8.85 -6.81
CA LEU A 111 19.04 -8.83 -6.86
C LEU A 111 19.68 -8.89 -5.47
N ASP A 112 18.96 -8.53 -4.40
CA ASP A 112 19.51 -8.39 -3.06
C ASP A 112 19.51 -9.73 -2.30
N THR A 113 20.69 -10.27 -2.09
CA THR A 113 20.94 -11.52 -1.33
C THR A 113 20.92 -11.35 0.19
N ARG A 114 20.88 -10.09 0.71
CA ARG A 114 20.91 -9.78 2.15
C ARG A 114 19.58 -10.01 2.85
N GLN A 115 18.47 -10.20 2.10
CA GLN A 115 17.11 -10.31 2.62
C GLN A 115 16.80 -11.76 3.06
N THR A 116 17.36 -12.19 4.19
CA THR A 116 17.15 -13.55 4.71
C THR A 116 16.05 -13.64 5.77
N GLU A 117 16.04 -12.74 6.75
CA GLU A 117 15.08 -12.74 7.87
C GLU A 117 14.17 -11.53 7.89
N ASP A 118 14.71 -10.32 7.68
CA ASP A 118 13.99 -9.06 7.64
C ASP A 118 13.97 -8.48 6.23
N PHE A 119 12.95 -7.69 5.92
CA PHE A 119 12.85 -6.98 4.66
C PHE A 119 13.60 -5.64 4.73
N ILE A 120 14.26 -5.26 3.63
CA ILE A 120 14.83 -3.92 3.45
C ILE A 120 13.84 -3.09 2.65
N GLY A 121 13.41 -1.96 3.20
CA GLY A 121 12.39 -1.08 2.64
C GLY A 121 10.96 -1.59 2.79
N LEU A 122 10.00 -0.68 2.63
CA LEU A 122 8.57 -0.98 2.74
C LEU A 122 8.12 -1.92 1.62
N ALA A 123 7.41 -2.98 1.97
CA ALA A 123 6.89 -3.95 1.01
C ALA A 123 5.82 -3.33 0.09
N THR A 124 5.86 -3.64 -1.23
CA THR A 124 4.85 -3.17 -2.20
C THR A 124 3.43 -3.59 -1.81
N PRO A 125 3.14 -4.81 -1.32
CA PRO A 125 1.81 -5.16 -0.83
C PRO A 125 1.37 -4.31 0.37
N SER A 126 2.28 -3.92 1.27
CA SER A 126 1.95 -3.04 2.40
C SER A 126 1.57 -1.64 1.92
N THR A 127 2.31 -1.10 0.94
CA THR A 127 1.97 0.19 0.30
C THR A 127 0.61 0.11 -0.38
N THR A 128 0.32 -0.97 -1.09
CA THR A 128 -0.98 -1.21 -1.73
C THR A 128 -2.11 -1.25 -0.70
N LEU A 129 -1.91 -1.95 0.42
CA LEU A 129 -2.88 -2.02 1.51
C LEU A 129 -3.20 -0.62 2.07
N PHE A 130 -2.19 0.23 2.23
CA PHE A 130 -2.38 1.62 2.66
C PHE A 130 -3.23 2.41 1.66
N VAL A 131 -2.89 2.34 0.37
CA VAL A 131 -3.60 3.07 -0.69
C VAL A 131 -5.04 2.56 -0.86
N VAL A 132 -5.26 1.26 -0.74
CA VAL A 132 -6.60 0.66 -0.69
C VAL A 132 -7.37 1.16 0.51
N GLY A 133 -6.73 1.29 1.68
CA GLY A 133 -7.33 1.90 2.86
C GLY A 133 -7.81 3.33 2.60
N LEU A 134 -7.01 4.17 1.93
CA LEU A 134 -7.42 5.53 1.52
C LEU A 134 -8.62 5.49 0.57
N MET A 135 -8.63 4.59 -0.40
CA MET A 135 -9.74 4.39 -1.33
C MET A 135 -11.03 4.00 -0.59
N LEU A 136 -10.96 3.12 0.39
CA LEU A 136 -12.11 2.72 1.20
C LEU A 136 -12.61 3.86 2.09
N ILE A 137 -11.72 4.62 2.74
CA ILE A 137 -12.07 5.84 3.49
C ILE A 137 -12.81 6.82 2.57
N PHE A 138 -12.32 7.03 1.36
CA PHE A 138 -12.97 7.89 0.37
C PHE A 138 -14.36 7.37 0.01
N HIS A 139 -14.50 6.09 -0.30
CA HIS A 139 -15.77 5.48 -0.71
C HIS A 139 -16.84 5.56 0.37
N PHE A 140 -16.52 5.12 1.59
CA PHE A 140 -17.45 5.07 2.72
C PHE A 140 -17.55 6.38 3.48
N ASN A 141 -16.72 7.38 3.17
CA ASN A 141 -16.58 8.61 3.95
C ASN A 141 -16.37 8.36 5.45
N SER A 142 -15.56 7.36 5.76
CA SER A 142 -15.31 6.92 7.12
C SER A 142 -14.80 8.09 7.97
N TYR A 143 -15.46 8.35 9.09
CA TYR A 143 -15.17 9.45 10.03
C TYR A 143 -15.16 10.85 9.39
N GLY A 144 -15.82 11.06 8.25
CA GLY A 144 -15.80 12.33 7.52
C GLY A 144 -14.46 12.70 6.91
N LEU A 145 -13.53 11.73 6.77
CA LEU A 145 -12.17 11.96 6.29
C LEU A 145 -12.06 12.05 4.76
N ARG A 146 -13.16 11.91 4.00
CA ARG A 146 -13.14 12.02 2.54
C ARG A 146 -12.41 13.26 2.03
N PRO A 147 -12.66 14.50 2.55
CA PRO A 147 -11.96 15.68 2.07
C PRO A 147 -10.44 15.63 2.32
N VAL A 148 -10.03 14.99 3.42
CA VAL A 148 -8.61 14.85 3.77
C VAL A 148 -7.91 13.90 2.82
N VAL A 149 -8.47 12.71 2.57
CA VAL A 149 -7.83 11.68 1.74
C VAL A 149 -7.78 12.02 0.25
N VAL A 150 -8.53 13.03 -0.22
CA VAL A 150 -8.41 13.53 -1.58
C VAL A 150 -7.57 14.80 -1.66
N SER A 151 -7.26 15.44 -0.51
CA SER A 151 -6.51 16.70 -0.50
C SER A 151 -5.15 16.54 -1.17
N PRO A 152 -4.81 17.40 -2.16
CA PRO A 152 -3.48 17.39 -2.77
C PRO A 152 -2.37 17.61 -1.75
N TYR A 153 -2.61 18.45 -0.73
CA TYR A 153 -1.67 18.72 0.38
C TYR A 153 -1.38 17.49 1.24
N PHE A 154 -2.29 16.52 1.29
CA PHE A 154 -2.10 15.22 1.94
C PHE A 154 -1.49 14.19 0.98
N LEU A 155 -1.99 14.09 -0.26
CA LEU A 155 -1.60 13.04 -1.20
C LEU A 155 -0.18 13.22 -1.76
N PHE A 156 0.27 14.46 -2.07
CA PHE A 156 1.63 14.65 -2.55
C PHE A 156 2.70 14.20 -1.54
N PRO A 157 2.65 14.60 -0.26
CA PRO A 157 3.54 14.04 0.76
C PRO A 157 3.45 12.51 0.87
N VAL A 158 2.26 11.94 0.85
CA VAL A 158 2.06 10.48 0.89
C VAL A 158 2.78 9.80 -0.26
N ILE A 159 2.60 10.27 -1.50
CA ILE A 159 3.26 9.71 -2.69
C ILE A 159 4.78 9.72 -2.51
N VAL A 160 5.35 10.86 -2.11
CA VAL A 160 6.80 11.02 -1.95
C VAL A 160 7.33 10.14 -0.80
N ILE A 161 6.68 10.16 0.35
CA ILE A 161 7.12 9.41 1.54
C ILE A 161 7.06 7.90 1.26
N PHE A 162 5.95 7.38 0.73
CA PHE A 162 5.82 5.95 0.46
C PHE A 162 6.76 5.49 -0.66
N SER A 163 6.96 6.31 -1.70
CA SER A 163 7.95 6.04 -2.74
C SER A 163 9.36 5.93 -2.15
N TYR A 164 9.74 6.86 -1.28
CA TYR A 164 11.03 6.82 -0.60
C TYR A 164 11.15 5.61 0.34
N LEU A 165 10.13 5.30 1.14
CA LEU A 165 10.14 4.17 2.07
C LEU A 165 10.33 2.83 1.36
N MET A 166 9.77 2.65 0.16
CA MET A 166 9.94 1.41 -0.61
C MET A 166 11.40 1.13 -1.01
N VAL A 167 12.20 2.18 -1.27
CA VAL A 167 13.60 2.03 -1.69
C VAL A 167 14.59 2.36 -0.58
N SER A 168 14.11 2.72 0.61
CA SER A 168 14.94 3.03 1.77
C SER A 168 15.62 1.78 2.32
N GLU A 169 16.71 1.98 3.06
CA GLU A 169 17.41 0.88 3.77
C GLU A 169 16.83 0.62 5.18
N LEU A 170 15.60 1.02 5.43
CA LEU A 170 14.92 0.75 6.68
C LEU A 170 14.63 -0.75 6.82
N ARG A 171 15.04 -1.33 7.94
CA ARG A 171 14.72 -2.72 8.25
C ARG A 171 13.28 -2.82 8.70
N MET A 172 12.52 -3.60 7.97
CA MET A 172 11.12 -3.89 8.26
C MET A 172 11.02 -5.32 8.79
N PHE A 173 10.38 -5.50 9.95
CA PHE A 173 10.21 -6.85 10.48
C PHE A 173 9.29 -7.69 9.61
N SER A 174 9.68 -8.96 9.44
CA SER A 174 8.88 -9.94 8.70
C SER A 174 7.74 -10.49 9.55
N PHE A 175 6.60 -10.77 8.91
CA PHE A 175 5.48 -11.47 9.54
C PHE A 175 5.70 -12.99 9.71
N LYS A 176 6.88 -13.50 9.33
CA LYS A 176 7.23 -14.89 9.55
C LYS A 176 7.52 -15.12 11.03
N PHE A 177 6.67 -15.90 11.69
CA PHE A 177 6.88 -16.30 13.08
C PHE A 177 8.03 -17.31 13.19
N LYS A 178 8.94 -17.08 14.15
CA LYS A 178 10.01 -18.03 14.51
C LYS A 178 9.47 -19.07 15.50
N GLY A 179 8.32 -19.72 15.19
CA GLY A 179 7.60 -20.61 16.09
C GLY A 179 6.48 -19.90 16.86
N PHE A 180 5.76 -20.64 17.74
CA PHE A 180 4.65 -20.12 18.53
C PHE A 180 5.05 -19.59 19.93
N ARG A 181 6.36 -19.45 20.20
CA ARG A 181 6.85 -18.90 21.46
C ARG A 181 6.81 -17.39 21.46
N TRP A 182 6.56 -16.79 22.63
CA TRP A 182 6.60 -15.33 22.80
C TRP A 182 7.99 -14.77 22.53
N GLU A 183 9.03 -15.42 23.08
CA GLU A 183 10.41 -15.02 22.94
C GLU A 183 10.85 -14.94 21.47
N GLY A 184 11.28 -13.74 21.03
CA GLY A 184 11.70 -13.46 19.66
C GLY A 184 10.57 -13.17 18.68
N ASN A 185 9.29 -13.18 19.16
CA ASN A 185 8.13 -12.81 18.36
C ASN A 185 7.30 -11.66 18.99
N GLU A 186 7.82 -11.01 20.03
CA GLU A 186 7.10 -10.03 20.84
C GLU A 186 6.46 -8.95 19.97
N ILE A 187 7.26 -8.35 19.07
CA ILE A 187 6.80 -7.27 18.21
C ILE A 187 5.70 -7.74 17.23
N ARG A 188 5.78 -9.00 16.77
CA ARG A 188 4.80 -9.60 15.84
C ARG A 188 3.47 -9.84 16.55
N PHE A 189 3.49 -10.34 17.79
CA PHE A 189 2.27 -10.54 18.59
C PHE A 189 1.64 -9.21 18.98
N ILE A 190 2.43 -8.23 19.41
CA ILE A 190 1.94 -6.87 19.72
C ILE A 190 1.31 -6.24 18.49
N PHE A 191 2.00 -6.30 17.34
CA PHE A 191 1.45 -5.78 16.08
C PHE A 191 0.15 -6.49 15.69
N ALA A 192 0.08 -7.82 15.77
CA ALA A 192 -1.10 -8.59 15.44
C ALA A 192 -2.29 -8.21 16.35
N ALA A 193 -2.05 -8.06 17.66
CA ALA A 193 -3.08 -7.61 18.60
C ALA A 193 -3.59 -6.21 18.27
N ILE A 194 -2.68 -5.25 17.98
CA ILE A 194 -3.04 -3.91 17.58
C ILE A 194 -3.84 -3.93 16.26
N ALA A 195 -3.39 -4.71 15.26
CA ALA A 195 -4.07 -4.82 13.97
C ALA A 195 -5.51 -5.35 14.12
N ILE A 196 -5.72 -6.36 14.96
CA ILE A 196 -7.06 -6.90 15.27
C ILE A 196 -7.94 -5.83 15.92
N LEU A 197 -7.41 -5.10 16.91
CA LEU A 197 -8.14 -4.01 17.56
C LEU A 197 -8.50 -2.91 16.56
N LEU A 198 -7.57 -2.51 15.70
CA LEU A 198 -7.83 -1.52 14.66
C LEU A 198 -8.92 -1.97 13.70
N LEU A 199 -8.92 -3.23 13.26
CA LEU A 199 -9.98 -3.79 12.40
C LEU A 199 -11.34 -3.76 13.06
N LEU A 200 -11.43 -4.06 14.37
CA LEU A 200 -12.68 -4.06 15.11
C LEU A 200 -13.24 -2.63 15.31
N PHE A 201 -12.37 -1.65 15.57
CA PHE A 201 -12.80 -0.29 15.92
C PHE A 201 -12.83 0.68 14.75
N LEU A 202 -11.87 0.58 13.82
CA LEU A 202 -11.73 1.54 12.71
C LEU A 202 -12.32 1.06 11.38
N ARG A 203 -12.82 -0.19 11.32
CA ARG A 203 -13.48 -0.74 10.12
C ARG A 203 -12.61 -0.52 8.87
N GLU A 204 -13.13 0.21 7.87
CA GLU A 204 -12.46 0.46 6.59
C GLU A 204 -11.18 1.29 6.73
N ALA A 205 -11.13 2.21 7.70
CA ALA A 205 -9.94 3.03 7.97
C ALA A 205 -8.79 2.22 8.59
N ALA A 206 -9.08 1.03 9.12
CA ALA A 206 -8.08 0.14 9.70
C ALA A 206 -6.97 -0.23 8.71
N PHE A 207 -7.28 -0.44 7.43
CA PHE A 207 -6.29 -0.85 6.43
C PHE A 207 -5.15 0.16 6.30
N ALA A 208 -5.46 1.45 6.21
CA ALA A 208 -4.44 2.49 6.16
C ALA A 208 -3.71 2.64 7.50
N THR A 209 -4.46 2.61 8.61
CA THR A 209 -3.90 2.82 9.97
C THR A 209 -2.97 1.67 10.37
N ILE A 210 -3.28 0.43 10.05
CA ILE A 210 -2.41 -0.74 10.29
C ILE A 210 -1.04 -0.56 9.65
N VAL A 211 -1.00 -0.07 8.41
CA VAL A 211 0.28 0.16 7.71
C VAL A 211 1.07 1.28 8.37
N LEU A 212 0.43 2.36 8.81
CA LEU A 212 1.11 3.42 9.56
C LEU A 212 1.71 2.90 10.88
N VAL A 213 0.94 2.11 11.63
CA VAL A 213 1.43 1.47 12.86
C VAL A 213 2.60 0.54 12.56
N TYR A 214 2.51 -0.26 11.48
CA TYR A 214 3.61 -1.12 11.04
C TYR A 214 4.90 -0.33 10.79
N ILE A 215 4.82 0.80 10.05
CA ILE A 215 5.96 1.66 9.76
C ILE A 215 6.55 2.24 11.05
N ILE A 216 5.70 2.77 11.94
CA ILE A 216 6.14 3.34 13.23
C ILE A 216 6.85 2.30 14.08
N MET A 217 6.29 1.09 14.20
CA MET A 217 6.89 0.00 14.97
C MET A 217 8.21 -0.46 14.38
N ALA A 218 8.32 -0.55 13.04
CA ALA A 218 9.56 -0.92 12.36
C ALA A 218 10.68 0.12 12.58
N ILE A 219 10.35 1.41 12.47
CA ILE A 219 11.30 2.50 12.77
C ILE A 219 11.73 2.44 14.23
N GLY A 220 10.78 2.27 15.15
CA GLY A 220 11.07 2.13 16.59
C GLY A 220 12.02 0.98 16.89
N GLN A 221 11.76 -0.21 16.31
CA GLN A 221 12.65 -1.36 16.46
C GLN A 221 14.08 -1.08 15.94
N GLY A 222 14.19 -0.44 14.78
CA GLY A 222 15.48 -0.08 14.20
C GLY A 222 16.31 0.87 15.08
N ILE A 223 15.65 1.82 15.75
CA ILE A 223 16.29 2.74 16.70
C ILE A 223 16.77 1.98 17.95
N PHE A 224 15.91 1.14 18.55
CA PHE A 224 16.25 0.35 19.74
C PHE A 224 17.41 -0.63 19.50
N GLN A 225 17.49 -1.23 18.32
CA GLN A 225 18.61 -2.12 17.97
C GLN A 225 19.94 -1.37 17.85
N LYS A 226 19.94 -0.12 17.35
CA LYS A 226 21.14 0.73 17.26
C LYS A 226 21.65 1.22 18.63
N ILE A 227 20.77 1.35 19.62
CA ILE A 227 21.13 1.81 20.98
C ILE A 227 21.73 0.67 21.81
N LYS A 228 21.46 -0.58 21.45
CA LYS A 228 21.96 -1.77 22.18
C LYS A 228 23.36 -2.24 21.73
N ILE A 229 23.92 -1.62 20.70
CA ILE A 229 25.31 -1.85 20.21
C ILE A 229 26.23 -0.75 20.75
#